data_85a11052cf8d201f53284a9c75338f2b
#
_entry.id   85a11052cf8d201f53284a9c75338f2b
#
_cell.length_a   1.000
_cell.length_b   1.000
_cell.length_c   1.000
_cell.angle_alpha   90.00
_cell.angle_beta   90.00
_cell.angle_gamma   90.00
#
_symmetry.space_group_name_H-M   'P 1'
#
loop_
_entity.id
_entity.type
_entity.pdbx_description
1 polymer ?
#
loop_
_entity_poly.entity_id
_entity_poly.type
_entity_poly.pdbx_seq_one_letter_code
_entity_poly.pdbx_strand_id
1 'polypeptide(L)'
;VVSFDGIVTEPCAWRVVVDFKDYGDQEVEHLAKWLPKGGNLLEIRGLAGTSIDDAIHSGIAEGVRKHPEFRIASSVEGDWDQTTAQKAVATVLPSLPEIVGVVDQGGDGYGAAQAFTAAKRKLPIIIMGNRQDELEWWKEQKEKNGYTTWSASIAPGVCTLAFWVAQQILDGRKDIPHDLTVPYLAFDQDNFEAALAGIPTGGVASHEYTLEEAKKAIDANMNKTANKTADANSKP
;
A
#
# COMPACT_ATOMS: atom_id res chain seq x y z
N VAL A 1 -17.29 19.33 0.00
CA VAL A 1 -16.03 18.77 -0.56
C VAL A 1 -15.96 17.30 -0.22
N VAL A 2 -15.63 16.46 -1.20
CA VAL A 2 -15.26 15.07 -0.99
C VAL A 2 -13.81 14.94 -1.45
N SER A 3 -12.92 14.52 -0.55
CA SER A 3 -11.52 14.19 -0.86
C SER A 3 -11.35 12.69 -0.97
N PHE A 4 -10.36 12.27 -1.71
CA PHE A 4 -9.93 10.89 -1.77
C PHE A 4 -8.40 10.86 -1.79
N ASP A 5 -7.83 9.73 -1.39
CA ASP A 5 -6.39 9.50 -1.34
C ASP A 5 -5.70 10.37 -0.28
N GLY A 6 -5.41 11.62 -0.54
CA GLY A 6 -4.83 12.54 0.44
C GLY A 6 -5.79 12.93 1.58
N ILE A 7 -5.25 13.08 2.80
CA ILE A 7 -6.03 13.43 3.99
C ILE A 7 -6.24 14.95 4.03
N VAL A 8 -7.49 15.37 3.99
CA VAL A 8 -7.92 16.77 4.18
C VAL A 8 -8.41 16.93 5.62
N THR A 9 -7.88 17.94 6.32
CA THR A 9 -8.17 18.16 7.74
C THR A 9 -9.43 18.98 8.02
N GLU A 10 -10.02 19.60 6.97
CA GLU A 10 -11.24 20.42 7.12
C GLU A 10 -12.41 19.59 7.66
N PRO A 11 -13.04 20.00 8.78
CA PRO A 11 -14.12 19.22 9.43
C PRO A 11 -15.35 18.99 8.55
N CYS A 12 -15.62 19.90 7.59
CA CYS A 12 -16.77 19.79 6.68
C CYS A 12 -16.51 18.93 5.45
N ALA A 13 -15.28 18.41 5.26
CA ALA A 13 -14.96 17.53 4.16
C ALA A 13 -15.33 16.09 4.45
N TRP A 14 -15.83 15.37 3.45
CA TRP A 14 -15.89 13.92 3.45
C TRP A 14 -14.58 13.36 2.89
N ARG A 15 -14.07 12.30 3.48
CA ARG A 15 -12.79 11.70 3.13
C ARG A 15 -12.99 10.22 2.78
N VAL A 16 -12.61 9.85 1.57
CA VAL A 16 -12.54 8.46 1.12
C VAL A 16 -11.07 8.07 1.16
N VAL A 17 -10.70 7.26 2.14
CA VAL A 17 -9.30 6.92 2.46
C VAL A 17 -9.12 5.42 2.61
N VAL A 18 -7.89 4.95 2.46
CA VAL A 18 -7.47 3.63 2.91
C VAL A 18 -6.76 3.74 4.26
N ASP A 19 -6.65 2.63 4.98
CA ASP A 19 -5.84 2.58 6.19
C ASP A 19 -4.36 2.41 5.82
N PHE A 20 -3.70 3.55 5.56
CA PHE A 20 -2.29 3.59 5.17
C PHE A 20 -1.36 3.08 6.26
N LYS A 21 -1.75 3.22 7.52
CA LYS A 21 -0.96 2.69 8.61
C LYS A 21 -1.03 1.17 8.66
N ASP A 22 -2.23 0.60 8.50
CA ASP A 22 -2.38 -0.86 8.36
C ASP A 22 -1.61 -1.36 7.13
N TYR A 23 -1.67 -0.65 6.01
CA TYR A 23 -0.92 -0.99 4.81
C TYR A 23 0.57 -1.21 5.10
N GLY A 24 1.26 -0.24 5.72
CA GLY A 24 2.68 -0.37 6.07
C GLY A 24 2.97 -1.45 7.10
N ASP A 25 2.09 -1.66 8.08
CA ASP A 25 2.20 -2.73 9.07
C ASP A 25 2.12 -4.11 8.40
N GLN A 26 1.19 -4.30 7.46
CA GLN A 26 1.00 -5.55 6.72
C GLN A 26 2.21 -5.92 5.85
N GLU A 27 2.96 -4.98 5.33
CA GLU A 27 4.19 -5.29 4.59
C GLU A 27 5.19 -6.05 5.47
N VAL A 28 5.39 -5.58 6.70
CA VAL A 28 6.31 -6.23 7.65
C VAL A 28 5.73 -7.56 8.11
N GLU A 29 4.43 -7.65 8.34
CA GLU A 29 3.74 -8.90 8.69
C GLU A 29 3.90 -9.96 7.59
N HIS A 30 3.85 -9.57 6.30
CA HIS A 30 4.10 -10.50 5.19
C HIS A 30 5.57 -10.93 5.14
N LEU A 31 6.51 -10.02 5.32
CA LEU A 31 7.93 -10.37 5.38
C LEU A 31 8.24 -11.31 6.54
N ALA A 32 7.62 -11.11 7.71
CA ALA A 32 7.82 -11.97 8.88
C ALA A 32 7.39 -13.43 8.64
N LYS A 33 6.33 -13.64 7.87
CA LYS A 33 5.89 -14.99 7.47
C LYS A 33 6.94 -15.75 6.65
N TRP A 34 7.67 -15.06 5.77
CA TRP A 34 8.64 -15.67 4.86
C TRP A 34 10.06 -15.62 5.41
N LEU A 35 10.36 -14.70 6.31
CA LEU A 35 11.68 -14.45 6.86
C LEU A 35 11.68 -14.58 8.40
N PRO A 36 11.37 -15.75 8.96
CA PRO A 36 11.20 -15.91 10.42
C PRO A 36 12.49 -15.67 11.23
N LYS A 37 13.64 -15.53 10.57
CA LYS A 37 14.92 -15.17 11.21
C LYS A 37 15.15 -13.66 11.23
N GLY A 38 14.29 -12.91 10.57
CA GLY A 38 14.44 -11.47 10.41
C GLY A 38 15.66 -11.06 9.60
N GLY A 39 16.11 -9.83 9.80
CA GLY A 39 17.28 -9.25 9.16
C GLY A 39 17.12 -7.77 8.86
N ASN A 40 17.97 -7.26 7.97
CA ASN A 40 17.92 -5.86 7.60
C ASN A 40 16.89 -5.64 6.48
N LEU A 41 16.06 -4.63 6.67
CA LEU A 41 15.13 -4.13 5.67
C LEU A 41 15.66 -2.84 5.06
N LEU A 42 15.34 -2.61 3.80
CA LEU A 42 15.43 -1.31 3.14
C LEU A 42 14.02 -0.76 3.01
N GLU A 43 13.81 0.48 3.41
CA GLU A 43 12.56 1.19 3.22
C GLU A 43 12.67 2.14 2.05
N ILE A 44 11.68 2.13 1.16
CA ILE A 44 11.53 3.11 0.08
C ILE A 44 10.31 3.97 0.41
N ARG A 45 10.57 5.25 0.67
CA ARG A 45 9.55 6.24 1.03
C ARG A 45 8.90 6.83 -0.22
N GLY A 46 7.67 7.30 -0.06
CA GLY A 46 6.99 8.10 -1.06
C GLY A 46 7.44 9.56 -1.06
N LEU A 47 6.54 10.44 -1.49
CA LEU A 47 6.83 11.87 -1.55
C LEU A 47 6.84 12.48 -0.14
N ALA A 48 8.00 12.95 0.27
CA ALA A 48 8.23 13.49 1.60
C ALA A 48 7.27 14.65 1.95
N GLY A 49 6.76 14.62 3.18
CA GLY A 49 5.84 15.65 3.70
C GLY A 49 4.37 15.45 3.31
N THR A 50 4.03 14.34 2.67
CA THR A 50 2.64 13.96 2.45
C THR A 50 2.10 13.12 3.60
N SER A 51 0.80 13.26 3.90
CA SER A 51 0.16 12.47 4.96
C SER A 51 0.14 10.97 4.66
N ILE A 52 0.19 10.59 3.39
CA ILE A 52 0.23 9.19 2.94
C ILE A 52 1.58 8.58 3.29
N ASP A 53 2.67 9.24 2.89
CA ASP A 53 4.03 8.81 3.19
C ASP A 53 4.25 8.64 4.70
N ASP A 54 3.86 9.63 5.50
CA ASP A 54 3.98 9.58 6.96
C ASP A 54 3.16 8.45 7.58
N ALA A 55 1.95 8.19 7.08
CA ALA A 55 1.09 7.13 7.61
C ALA A 55 1.64 5.73 7.30
N ILE A 56 2.10 5.48 6.06
CA ILE A 56 2.69 4.19 5.68
C ILE A 56 3.99 3.96 6.46
N HIS A 57 4.89 4.97 6.52
CA HIS A 57 6.10 4.89 7.33
C HIS A 57 5.80 4.56 8.80
N SER A 58 4.79 5.19 9.39
CA SER A 58 4.36 4.90 10.76
C SER A 58 3.89 3.44 10.91
N GLY A 59 3.22 2.89 9.88
CA GLY A 59 2.80 1.50 9.84
C GLY A 59 3.99 0.55 9.78
N ILE A 60 4.95 0.80 8.88
CA ILE A 60 6.19 0.02 8.78
C ILE A 60 6.95 0.03 10.11
N ALA A 61 7.09 1.21 10.74
CA ALA A 61 7.74 1.33 12.05
C ALA A 61 7.02 0.53 13.14
N GLU A 62 5.68 0.50 13.12
CA GLU A 62 4.87 -0.31 14.03
C GLU A 62 5.08 -1.81 13.77
N GLY A 63 5.09 -2.25 12.51
CA GLY A 63 5.37 -3.63 12.12
C GLY A 63 6.77 -4.07 12.59
N VAL A 64 7.80 -3.27 12.37
CA VAL A 64 9.15 -3.56 12.87
C VAL A 64 9.20 -3.61 14.40
N ARG A 65 8.41 -2.78 15.10
CA ARG A 65 8.31 -2.86 16.56
C ARG A 65 7.69 -4.16 17.06
N LYS A 66 6.72 -4.72 16.31
CA LYS A 66 6.11 -6.03 16.61
C LYS A 66 7.04 -7.20 16.28
N HIS A 67 7.90 -7.02 15.28
CA HIS A 67 8.85 -8.00 14.76
C HIS A 67 10.29 -7.54 14.99
N PRO A 68 10.79 -7.60 16.27
CA PRO A 68 12.13 -7.09 16.66
C PRO A 68 13.30 -7.84 16.02
N GLU A 69 13.05 -8.94 15.32
CA GLU A 69 14.00 -9.63 14.46
C GLU A 69 14.34 -8.84 13.19
N PHE A 70 13.53 -7.85 12.81
CA PHE A 70 13.82 -6.93 11.72
C PHE A 70 14.35 -5.58 12.19
N ARG A 71 15.10 -4.92 11.34
CA ARG A 71 15.51 -3.53 11.52
C ARG A 71 15.60 -2.82 10.17
N ILE A 72 15.22 -1.58 10.11
CA ILE A 72 15.45 -0.73 8.94
C ILE A 72 16.93 -0.35 8.92
N ALA A 73 17.66 -0.81 7.90
CA ALA A 73 19.08 -0.49 7.72
C ALA A 73 19.27 0.85 7.01
N SER A 74 18.32 1.24 6.18
CA SER A 74 18.28 2.54 5.51
C SER A 74 16.87 2.82 5.02
N SER A 75 16.53 4.11 4.91
CA SER A 75 15.36 4.59 4.21
C SER A 75 15.80 5.51 3.07
N VAL A 76 15.16 5.39 1.92
CA VAL A 76 15.42 6.23 0.73
C VAL A 76 14.11 6.76 0.18
N GLU A 77 14.13 7.88 -0.50
CA GLU A 77 12.97 8.46 -1.15
C GLU A 77 12.87 7.95 -2.58
N GLY A 78 11.75 7.31 -2.92
CA GLY A 78 11.42 6.79 -4.24
C GLY A 78 10.39 7.66 -4.96
N ASP A 79 9.68 8.55 -4.21
CA ASP A 79 8.68 9.49 -4.73
C ASP A 79 7.54 8.82 -5.51
N TRP A 80 7.27 7.54 -5.23
CA TRP A 80 6.34 6.68 -5.99
C TRP A 80 6.71 6.58 -7.48
N ASP A 81 8.00 6.70 -7.81
CA ASP A 81 8.54 6.62 -9.17
C ASP A 81 9.66 5.58 -9.27
N GLN A 82 9.51 4.61 -10.15
CA GLN A 82 10.45 3.51 -10.32
C GLN A 82 11.87 3.96 -10.65
N THR A 83 12.01 5.00 -11.47
CA THR A 83 13.33 5.51 -11.87
C THR A 83 14.03 6.20 -10.72
N THR A 84 13.29 6.97 -9.93
CA THR A 84 13.77 7.63 -8.71
C THR A 84 14.18 6.59 -7.69
N ALA A 85 13.32 5.62 -7.40
CA ALA A 85 13.59 4.51 -6.49
C ALA A 85 14.84 3.71 -6.92
N GLN A 86 14.95 3.36 -8.20
CA GLN A 86 16.14 2.66 -8.73
C GLN A 86 17.44 3.42 -8.45
N LYS A 87 17.46 4.73 -8.71
CA LYS A 87 18.62 5.58 -8.47
C LYS A 87 18.94 5.71 -6.99
N ALA A 88 17.93 5.94 -6.17
CA ALA A 88 18.07 6.09 -4.73
C ALA A 88 18.63 4.81 -4.10
N VAL A 89 18.05 3.66 -4.43
CA VAL A 89 18.50 2.35 -3.97
C VAL A 89 19.92 2.07 -4.45
N ALA A 90 20.23 2.26 -5.75
CA ALA A 90 21.57 2.04 -6.30
C ALA A 90 22.64 2.88 -5.59
N THR A 91 22.29 4.08 -5.13
CA THR A 91 23.22 4.98 -4.43
C THR A 91 23.60 4.44 -3.07
N VAL A 92 22.69 3.87 -2.32
CA VAL A 92 22.94 3.41 -0.94
C VAL A 92 23.44 1.96 -0.86
N LEU A 93 23.09 1.12 -1.84
CA LEU A 93 23.40 -0.32 -1.86
C LEU A 93 24.87 -0.65 -1.55
N PRO A 94 25.89 0.07 -2.07
CA PRO A 94 27.31 -0.27 -1.79
C PRO A 94 27.67 -0.20 -0.30
N SER A 95 27.00 0.63 0.47
CA SER A 95 27.26 0.83 1.91
C SER A 95 26.38 -0.03 2.82
N LEU A 96 25.34 -0.69 2.28
CA LEU A 96 24.40 -1.44 3.08
C LEU A 96 24.89 -2.87 3.37
N PRO A 97 24.54 -3.41 4.56
CA PRO A 97 24.69 -4.83 4.84
C PRO A 97 23.83 -5.68 3.90
N GLU A 98 23.80 -6.99 4.11
CA GLU A 98 22.81 -7.83 3.41
C GLU A 98 21.41 -7.37 3.76
N ILE A 99 20.60 -7.07 2.75
CA ILE A 99 19.18 -6.72 2.86
C ILE A 99 18.38 -7.98 2.56
N VAL A 100 17.46 -8.33 3.45
CA VAL A 100 16.61 -9.53 3.31
C VAL A 100 15.22 -9.19 2.78
N GLY A 101 14.75 -7.97 3.02
CA GLY A 101 13.45 -7.49 2.56
C GLY A 101 13.49 -6.00 2.21
N VAL A 102 12.61 -5.61 1.30
CA VAL A 102 12.34 -4.20 0.96
C VAL A 102 10.87 -3.96 1.20
N VAL A 103 10.58 -2.91 1.96
CA VAL A 103 9.24 -2.36 2.16
C VAL A 103 9.14 -1.05 1.37
N ASP A 104 8.01 -0.83 0.71
CA ASP A 104 7.82 0.35 -0.12
C ASP A 104 6.39 0.90 -0.02
N GLN A 105 6.10 1.94 -0.73
CA GLN A 105 4.79 2.58 -0.66
C GLN A 105 3.95 2.37 -1.92
N GLY A 106 4.32 1.38 -2.71
CA GLY A 106 3.65 0.97 -3.95
C GLY A 106 4.15 1.72 -5.19
N GLY A 107 4.52 0.94 -6.21
CA GLY A 107 4.98 1.45 -7.49
C GLY A 107 6.49 1.61 -7.65
N ASP A 108 7.28 1.29 -6.64
CA ASP A 108 8.73 1.49 -6.60
C ASP A 108 9.51 0.17 -6.60
N GLY A 109 8.85 -0.95 -6.31
CA GLY A 109 9.47 -2.25 -6.10
C GLY A 109 10.27 -2.76 -7.29
N TYR A 110 9.78 -2.57 -8.51
CA TYR A 110 10.53 -2.96 -9.72
C TYR A 110 11.82 -2.15 -9.89
N GLY A 111 11.79 -0.85 -9.56
CA GLY A 111 13.01 -0.03 -9.55
C GLY A 111 14.06 -0.55 -8.56
N ALA A 112 13.64 -0.96 -7.37
CA ALA A 112 14.51 -1.60 -6.40
C ALA A 112 15.11 -2.91 -6.94
N ALA A 113 14.27 -3.79 -7.52
CA ALA A 113 14.72 -5.05 -8.10
C ALA A 113 15.79 -4.86 -9.18
N GLN A 114 15.62 -3.85 -10.03
CA GLN A 114 16.61 -3.48 -11.04
C GLN A 114 17.92 -3.01 -10.41
N ALA A 115 17.88 -2.20 -9.34
CA ALA A 115 19.07 -1.74 -8.64
C ALA A 115 19.87 -2.90 -8.03
N PHE A 116 19.19 -3.83 -7.34
CA PHE A 116 19.82 -5.03 -6.78
C PHE A 116 20.45 -5.91 -7.86
N THR A 117 19.76 -6.10 -8.98
CA THR A 117 20.24 -6.88 -10.13
C THR A 117 21.47 -6.24 -10.75
N ALA A 118 21.45 -4.94 -11.02
CA ALA A 118 22.58 -4.20 -11.59
C ALA A 118 23.81 -4.22 -10.66
N ALA A 119 23.60 -4.13 -9.35
CA ALA A 119 24.67 -4.23 -8.36
C ALA A 119 25.17 -5.66 -8.13
N LYS A 120 24.55 -6.66 -8.77
CA LYS A 120 24.84 -8.10 -8.57
C LYS A 120 24.72 -8.52 -7.11
N ARG A 121 23.82 -7.88 -6.36
CA ARG A 121 23.49 -8.23 -5.00
C ARG A 121 22.41 -9.33 -5.00
N LYS A 122 22.41 -10.13 -3.95
CA LYS A 122 21.31 -11.10 -3.72
C LYS A 122 19.98 -10.35 -3.70
N LEU A 123 19.02 -10.83 -4.45
CA LEU A 123 17.70 -10.25 -4.51
C LEU A 123 16.96 -10.52 -3.18
N PRO A 124 16.52 -9.49 -2.45
CA PRO A 124 15.69 -9.64 -1.26
C PRO A 124 14.23 -9.97 -1.64
N ILE A 125 13.38 -10.23 -0.65
CA ILE A 125 11.93 -10.17 -0.87
C ILE A 125 11.55 -8.69 -0.93
N ILE A 126 10.99 -8.25 -2.04
CA ILE A 126 10.57 -6.86 -2.27
C ILE A 126 9.06 -6.83 -2.30
N ILE A 127 8.45 -6.07 -1.41
CA ILE A 127 7.02 -5.77 -1.51
C ILE A 127 6.80 -4.98 -2.79
N MET A 128 5.72 -5.23 -3.49
CA MET A 128 5.44 -4.65 -4.82
C MET A 128 4.20 -3.78 -4.78
N GLY A 129 4.17 -2.77 -5.64
CA GLY A 129 2.93 -2.12 -6.05
C GLY A 129 2.15 -2.96 -7.07
N ASN A 130 1.05 -2.41 -7.55
CA ASN A 130 0.14 -3.11 -8.45
C ASN A 130 0.29 -2.66 -9.90
N ARG A 131 1.47 -2.20 -10.31
CA ARG A 131 1.75 -1.85 -11.72
C ARG A 131 1.92 -3.12 -12.55
N GLN A 132 1.55 -3.04 -13.81
CA GLN A 132 1.62 -4.16 -14.73
C GLN A 132 3.05 -4.72 -14.84
N ASP A 133 4.05 -3.87 -14.95
CA ASP A 133 5.46 -4.26 -15.05
C ASP A 133 6.02 -4.88 -13.75
N GLU A 134 5.55 -4.45 -12.59
CA GLU A 134 5.89 -5.06 -11.30
C GLU A 134 5.33 -6.48 -11.19
N LEU A 135 4.05 -6.65 -11.51
CA LEU A 135 3.39 -7.95 -11.45
C LEU A 135 3.92 -8.91 -12.53
N GLU A 136 4.28 -8.39 -13.73
CA GLU A 136 4.90 -9.17 -14.79
C GLU A 136 6.30 -9.65 -14.38
N TRP A 137 7.11 -8.76 -13.79
CA TRP A 137 8.40 -9.11 -13.24
C TRP A 137 8.25 -10.17 -12.13
N TRP A 138 7.29 -10.02 -11.22
CA TRP A 138 7.01 -11.01 -10.18
C TRP A 138 6.68 -12.36 -10.79
N LYS A 139 5.80 -12.40 -11.79
CA LYS A 139 5.45 -13.64 -12.51
C LYS A 139 6.68 -14.31 -13.09
N GLU A 140 7.54 -13.54 -13.79
CA GLU A 140 8.79 -14.08 -14.33
C GLU A 140 9.70 -14.66 -13.24
N GLN A 141 9.85 -13.98 -12.10
CA GLN A 141 10.69 -14.48 -11.00
C GLN A 141 10.07 -15.70 -10.33
N LYS A 142 8.76 -15.75 -10.18
CA LYS A 142 8.03 -16.93 -9.68
C LYS A 142 8.28 -18.15 -10.57
N GLU A 143 8.16 -17.99 -11.88
CA GLU A 143 8.39 -19.08 -12.85
C GLU A 143 9.86 -19.52 -12.87
N LYS A 144 10.82 -18.61 -12.76
CA LYS A 144 12.26 -18.92 -12.83
C LYS A 144 12.80 -19.59 -11.55
N ASN A 145 12.39 -19.16 -10.40
CA ASN A 145 13.04 -19.53 -9.13
C ASN A 145 12.11 -19.65 -7.93
N GLY A 146 10.79 -19.61 -8.15
CA GLY A 146 9.80 -19.70 -7.07
C GLY A 146 9.73 -18.46 -6.17
N TYR A 147 10.10 -17.27 -6.70
CA TYR A 147 10.07 -16.03 -5.94
C TYR A 147 8.68 -15.74 -5.39
N THR A 148 8.64 -15.39 -4.12
CA THR A 148 7.40 -15.06 -3.42
C THR A 148 7.46 -13.64 -2.89
N THR A 149 6.35 -12.92 -3.01
CA THR A 149 6.15 -11.60 -2.42
C THR A 149 4.67 -11.30 -2.25
N TRP A 150 4.37 -10.10 -1.86
CA TRP A 150 3.06 -9.52 -1.75
C TRP A 150 3.03 -8.20 -2.51
N SER A 151 1.89 -7.87 -3.07
CA SER A 151 1.70 -6.64 -3.85
C SER A 151 0.48 -5.91 -3.31
N ALA A 152 0.60 -4.63 -3.07
CA ALA A 152 -0.54 -3.81 -2.69
C ALA A 152 -0.39 -2.36 -3.13
N SER A 153 -1.50 -1.71 -3.37
CA SER A 153 -1.57 -0.27 -3.61
C SER A 153 -3.00 0.25 -3.46
N ILE A 154 -3.12 1.56 -3.47
CA ILE A 154 -4.43 2.18 -3.66
C ILE A 154 -4.84 1.99 -5.11
N ALA A 155 -6.07 1.47 -5.32
CA ALA A 155 -6.62 1.42 -6.66
C ALA A 155 -6.96 2.83 -7.16
N PRO A 156 -6.50 3.26 -8.35
CA PRO A 156 -6.89 4.56 -8.91
C PRO A 156 -8.40 4.79 -8.97
N GLY A 157 -9.17 3.72 -9.13
CA GLY A 157 -10.64 3.76 -9.16
C GLY A 157 -11.31 4.24 -7.88
N VAL A 158 -10.56 4.47 -6.77
CA VAL A 158 -11.12 5.08 -5.54
C VAL A 158 -11.74 6.45 -5.83
N CYS A 159 -11.29 7.16 -6.86
CA CYS A 159 -11.90 8.41 -7.31
C CYS A 159 -13.36 8.24 -7.74
N THR A 160 -13.75 7.09 -8.30
CA THR A 160 -15.13 6.80 -8.68
C THR A 160 -16.01 6.61 -7.45
N LEU A 161 -15.48 6.04 -6.36
CA LEU A 161 -16.18 5.99 -5.09
C LEU A 161 -16.42 7.41 -4.54
N ALA A 162 -15.41 8.26 -4.56
CA ALA A 162 -15.55 9.65 -4.11
C ALA A 162 -16.59 10.41 -4.94
N PHE A 163 -16.66 10.15 -6.25
CA PHE A 163 -17.71 10.68 -7.12
C PHE A 163 -19.10 10.23 -6.67
N TRP A 164 -19.32 8.93 -6.44
CA TRP A 164 -20.61 8.42 -6.00
C TRP A 164 -21.00 8.90 -4.59
N VAL A 165 -20.03 9.05 -3.69
CA VAL A 165 -20.26 9.66 -2.37
C VAL A 165 -20.75 11.09 -2.52
N ALA A 166 -20.09 11.90 -3.37
CA ALA A 166 -20.52 13.26 -3.66
C ALA A 166 -21.93 13.31 -4.24
N GLN A 167 -22.27 12.39 -5.15
CA GLN A 167 -23.61 12.28 -5.71
C GLN A 167 -24.66 11.98 -4.62
N GLN A 168 -24.38 11.00 -3.73
CA GLN A 168 -25.30 10.67 -2.64
C GLN A 168 -25.54 11.86 -1.68
N ILE A 169 -24.51 12.69 -1.43
CA ILE A 169 -24.64 13.91 -0.63
C ILE A 169 -25.55 14.92 -1.34
N LEU A 170 -25.37 15.11 -2.66
CA LEU A 170 -26.19 16.01 -3.46
C LEU A 170 -27.64 15.55 -3.57
N ASP A 171 -27.88 14.23 -3.59
CA ASP A 171 -29.20 13.61 -3.58
C ASP A 171 -29.88 13.68 -2.20
N GLY A 172 -29.23 14.30 -1.23
CA GLY A 172 -29.78 14.60 0.10
C GLY A 172 -29.59 13.51 1.15
N ARG A 173 -28.74 12.52 0.90
CA ARG A 173 -28.37 11.53 1.93
C ARG A 173 -27.56 12.23 3.04
N LYS A 174 -28.03 12.14 4.30
CA LYS A 174 -27.49 12.89 5.44
C LYS A 174 -26.68 12.03 6.43
N ASP A 175 -26.76 10.72 6.29
CA ASP A 175 -26.17 9.74 7.21
C ASP A 175 -24.78 9.25 6.76
N ILE A 176 -24.15 9.92 5.79
CA ILE A 176 -22.83 9.55 5.26
C ILE A 176 -21.76 9.94 6.27
N PRO A 177 -20.95 8.99 6.79
CA PRO A 177 -19.82 9.32 7.65
C PRO A 177 -18.82 10.25 6.94
N HIS A 178 -18.24 11.18 7.69
CA HIS A 178 -17.21 12.07 7.13
C HIS A 178 -15.94 11.32 6.73
N ASP A 179 -15.63 10.20 7.41
CA ASP A 179 -14.49 9.33 7.10
C ASP A 179 -15.02 7.97 6.62
N LEU A 180 -14.73 7.68 5.35
CA LEU A 180 -15.01 6.39 4.73
C LEU A 180 -13.68 5.67 4.47
N THR A 181 -13.39 4.65 5.27
CA THR A 181 -12.24 3.79 5.05
C THR A 181 -12.61 2.64 4.14
N VAL A 182 -11.85 2.47 3.07
CA VAL A 182 -12.00 1.39 2.10
C VAL A 182 -10.73 0.53 2.07
N PRO A 183 -10.82 -0.74 1.66
CA PRO A 183 -9.64 -1.58 1.55
C PRO A 183 -8.71 -1.07 0.43
N TYR A 184 -7.41 -1.22 0.62
CA TYR A 184 -6.46 -1.18 -0.47
C TYR A 184 -6.54 -2.45 -1.31
N LEU A 185 -6.08 -2.39 -2.56
CA LEU A 185 -6.06 -3.52 -3.46
C LEU A 185 -4.75 -4.30 -3.25
N ALA A 186 -4.87 -5.56 -2.86
CA ALA A 186 -3.72 -6.41 -2.55
C ALA A 186 -3.77 -7.74 -3.29
N PHE A 187 -2.59 -8.24 -3.67
CA PHE A 187 -2.42 -9.51 -4.34
C PHE A 187 -1.34 -10.35 -3.67
N ASP A 188 -1.58 -11.65 -3.70
CA ASP A 188 -0.67 -12.69 -3.21
C ASP A 188 -0.34 -13.70 -4.32
N GLN A 189 0.35 -14.79 -3.95
CA GLN A 189 0.77 -15.85 -4.87
C GLN A 189 -0.39 -16.52 -5.62
N ASP A 190 -1.60 -16.49 -5.07
CA ASP A 190 -2.74 -17.25 -5.59
C ASP A 190 -3.58 -16.42 -6.57
N ASN A 191 -3.55 -15.09 -6.47
CA ASN A 191 -4.48 -14.23 -7.20
C ASN A 191 -3.83 -13.16 -8.12
N PHE A 192 -2.53 -12.86 -7.97
CA PHE A 192 -1.89 -11.78 -8.74
C PHE A 192 -1.88 -12.01 -10.26
N GLU A 193 -1.77 -13.27 -10.72
CA GLU A 193 -1.73 -13.57 -12.15
C GLU A 193 -3.08 -13.32 -12.84
N ALA A 194 -4.18 -13.58 -12.11
CA ALA A 194 -5.52 -13.25 -12.60
C ALA A 194 -5.71 -11.73 -12.69
N ALA A 195 -5.19 -10.99 -11.73
CA ALA A 195 -5.19 -9.53 -11.75
C ALA A 195 -4.35 -8.98 -12.92
N LEU A 196 -3.12 -9.49 -13.09
CA LEU A 196 -2.20 -9.09 -14.17
C LEU A 196 -2.84 -9.24 -15.56
N ALA A 197 -3.59 -10.32 -15.78
CA ALA A 197 -4.25 -10.57 -17.07
C ALA A 197 -5.26 -9.47 -17.48
N GLY A 198 -5.78 -8.71 -16.50
CA GLY A 198 -6.72 -7.61 -16.73
C GLY A 198 -6.07 -6.23 -16.83
N ILE A 199 -4.77 -6.09 -16.58
CA ILE A 199 -4.09 -4.80 -16.54
C ILE A 199 -3.50 -4.50 -17.92
N PRO A 200 -3.79 -3.35 -18.54
CA PRO A 200 -3.19 -2.97 -19.81
C PRO A 200 -1.70 -2.69 -19.64
N THR A 201 -0.93 -2.85 -20.72
CA THR A 201 0.51 -2.54 -20.73
C THR A 201 0.78 -1.11 -20.22
N GLY A 202 1.67 -0.98 -19.25
CA GLY A 202 2.00 0.29 -18.59
C GLY A 202 0.91 0.80 -17.64
N GLY A 203 -0.14 0.01 -17.40
CA GLY A 203 -1.22 0.34 -16.48
C GLY A 203 -0.93 -0.08 -15.04
N VAL A 204 -1.94 0.11 -14.20
CA VAL A 204 -1.96 -0.30 -12.80
C VAL A 204 -3.28 -1.01 -12.50
N ALA A 205 -3.28 -1.99 -11.61
CA ALA A 205 -4.52 -2.63 -11.18
C ALA A 205 -5.46 -1.60 -10.57
N SER A 206 -6.70 -1.62 -10.99
CA SER A 206 -7.73 -0.69 -10.56
C SER A 206 -9.04 -1.42 -10.25
N HIS A 207 -9.82 -0.83 -9.36
CA HIS A 207 -11.21 -1.22 -9.12
C HIS A 207 -12.06 0.04 -9.20
N GLU A 208 -12.94 0.11 -10.19
CA GLU A 208 -13.88 1.20 -10.34
C GLU A 208 -15.19 0.86 -9.61
N TYR A 209 -15.58 1.72 -8.70
CA TYR A 209 -16.79 1.51 -7.91
C TYR A 209 -18.03 1.91 -8.68
N THR A 210 -19.03 1.05 -8.65
CA THR A 210 -20.39 1.35 -9.09
C THR A 210 -21.15 2.10 -7.99
N LEU A 211 -22.29 2.71 -8.33
CA LEU A 211 -23.20 3.34 -7.35
C LEU A 211 -23.61 2.37 -6.24
N GLU A 212 -23.89 1.11 -6.59
CA GLU A 212 -24.33 0.10 -5.61
C GLU A 212 -23.20 -0.31 -4.65
N GLU A 213 -21.96 -0.40 -5.16
CA GLU A 213 -20.79 -0.64 -4.30
C GLU A 213 -20.51 0.55 -3.39
N ALA A 214 -20.69 1.77 -3.90
CA ALA A 214 -20.55 2.98 -3.10
C ALA A 214 -21.57 3.03 -1.95
N LYS A 215 -22.83 2.69 -2.21
CA LYS A 215 -23.87 2.58 -1.16
C LYS A 215 -23.47 1.55 -0.10
N LYS A 216 -23.00 0.37 -0.52
CA LYS A 216 -22.52 -0.67 0.41
C LYS A 216 -21.32 -0.20 1.24
N ALA A 217 -20.38 0.52 0.62
CA ALA A 217 -19.21 1.06 1.31
C ALA A 217 -19.63 2.11 2.38
N ILE A 218 -20.58 2.98 2.07
CA ILE A 218 -21.15 3.93 3.02
C ILE A 218 -21.79 3.19 4.20
N ASP A 219 -22.67 2.24 3.93
CA ASP A 219 -23.39 1.47 4.96
C ASP A 219 -22.43 0.69 5.87
N ALA A 220 -21.39 0.09 5.30
CA ALA A 220 -20.34 -0.61 6.06
C ALA A 220 -19.59 0.32 7.01
N ASN A 221 -19.28 1.55 6.58
CA ASN A 221 -18.59 2.53 7.41
C ASN A 221 -19.49 3.11 8.51
N MET A 222 -20.78 3.26 8.26
CA MET A 222 -21.77 3.63 9.28
C MET A 222 -21.80 2.61 10.42
N ASN A 223 -21.83 1.31 10.09
CA ASN A 223 -21.85 0.23 11.07
C ASN A 223 -20.57 0.19 11.92
N LYS A 224 -19.38 0.44 11.30
CA LYS A 224 -18.11 0.55 12.03
C LYS A 224 -18.12 1.71 13.03
N THR A 225 -18.67 2.85 12.65
CA THR A 225 -18.76 4.04 13.51
C THR A 225 -19.72 3.78 14.68
N ALA A 226 -20.87 3.17 14.44
CA ALA A 226 -21.84 2.81 15.49
C ALA A 226 -21.23 1.84 16.51
N ASN A 227 -20.50 0.81 16.07
CA ASN A 227 -19.85 -0.15 16.96
C ASN A 227 -18.75 0.50 17.82
N LYS A 228 -17.90 1.37 17.24
CA LYS A 228 -16.89 2.11 18.00
C LYS A 228 -17.50 2.99 19.11
N THR A 229 -18.65 3.61 18.85
CA THR A 229 -19.36 4.43 19.82
C THR A 229 -19.98 3.57 20.95
N ALA A 230 -20.49 2.39 20.62
CA ALA A 230 -21.03 1.44 21.60
C ALA A 230 -19.93 0.91 22.54
N ASP A 231 -18.77 0.54 22.00
CA ASP A 231 -17.62 0.05 22.78
C ASP A 231 -17.01 1.14 23.67
N ALA A 232 -16.98 2.39 23.19
CA ALA A 232 -16.50 3.52 23.99
C ALA A 232 -17.42 3.82 25.19
N ASN A 233 -18.72 3.61 25.03
CA ASN A 233 -19.73 3.82 26.09
C ASN A 233 -19.86 2.62 27.04
N SER A 234 -19.27 1.47 26.74
CA SER A 234 -19.33 0.24 27.55
C SER A 234 -18.13 0.05 28.48
N LYS A 235 -17.12 0.93 28.42
CA LYS A 235 -15.99 0.91 29.36
C LYS A 235 -16.35 1.71 30.60
N PRO A 236 -16.31 1.07 31.81
CA PRO A 236 -16.65 1.70 33.07
C PRO A 236 -15.65 2.79 33.48
#